data_b257e3ede7ccff1ed17a8c9738d9dba2
#
_entry.id   b257e3ede7ccff1ed17a8c9738d9dba2
#
_cell.length_a   1.000
_cell.length_b   1.000
_cell.length_c   1.000
_cell.angle_alpha   90.00
_cell.angle_beta   90.00
_cell.angle_gamma   90.00
#
_symmetry.space_group_name_H-M   'P 1'
#
loop_
_entity.id
_entity.type
_entity.pdbx_description
1 polymer ?
#
loop_
_entity_poly.entity_id
_entity_poly.type
_entity_poly.pdbx_seq_one_letter_code
_entity_poly.pdbx_strand_id
1 'polypeptide(L)'
;RDPEMSRGLGDVYKRQAIIDAKRAGEIPSAELALVVASNASAYALTRAENAGIAHTVLRKEKGEAPENYGERLLALLRENAIDVVVLAGFLTILPENVIRAYDHRILNIHPSLIPSFCGDGFYGLHVHEAALKRGVKVTGATVHFVNEITDGGDIIAQKAVEVLPGDTPETLQRRVMEQAEWILLPQALEQVAGEIAKKREEKQ
;
A
#
# COMPACT_ATOMS: atom_id res chain seq x y z
N ARG A 1 16.77 -21.36 -0.64
CA ARG A 1 15.50 -20.67 -0.26
C ARG A 1 15.74 -19.18 -0.44
N ASP A 2 15.08 -18.61 -1.42
CA ASP A 2 15.18 -17.22 -1.75
C ASP A 2 14.56 -16.37 -0.61
N PRO A 3 15.34 -15.50 0.06
CA PRO A 3 14.82 -14.67 1.15
C PRO A 3 13.71 -13.70 0.68
N GLU A 4 13.60 -13.46 -0.62
CA GLU A 4 12.55 -12.61 -1.20
C GLU A 4 11.18 -13.31 -1.26
N MET A 5 11.13 -14.63 -1.33
CA MET A 5 9.85 -15.36 -1.35
C MET A 5 9.07 -15.31 -0.03
N SER A 6 9.72 -15.04 1.10
CA SER A 6 9.05 -14.95 2.40
C SER A 6 8.61 -13.51 2.80
N ARG A 7 9.11 -12.48 2.10
CA ARG A 7 8.86 -11.06 2.42
C ARG A 7 8.06 -10.29 1.38
N GLY A 8 7.82 -10.85 0.19
CA GLY A 8 7.42 -10.06 -0.96
C GLY A 8 6.24 -10.52 -1.80
N LEU A 9 5.67 -11.71 -1.60
CA LEU A 9 4.57 -12.16 -2.46
C LEU A 9 3.35 -11.22 -2.39
N GLY A 10 2.95 -10.75 -1.20
CA GLY A 10 1.84 -9.82 -1.04
C GLY A 10 2.07 -8.47 -1.72
N ASP A 11 3.25 -7.92 -1.58
CA ASP A 11 3.59 -6.57 -2.04
C ASP A 11 3.76 -6.46 -3.55
N VAL A 12 4.29 -7.52 -4.14
CA VAL A 12 4.48 -7.66 -5.59
C VAL A 12 3.13 -7.63 -6.30
N TYR A 13 2.12 -8.31 -5.76
CA TYR A 13 0.80 -8.41 -6.37
C TYR A 13 -0.09 -7.18 -6.13
N LYS A 14 0.05 -6.47 -5.01
CA LYS A 14 -0.68 -5.23 -4.73
C LYS A 14 -0.44 -4.16 -5.80
N ARG A 15 0.83 -3.93 -6.16
CA ARG A 15 1.18 -3.01 -7.25
C ARG A 15 0.68 -3.48 -8.60
N GLN A 16 0.74 -4.79 -8.85
CA GLN A 16 0.21 -5.34 -10.10
C GLN A 16 -1.29 -5.10 -10.21
N ALA A 17 -2.05 -5.26 -9.13
CA ALA A 17 -3.49 -5.01 -9.13
C ALA A 17 -3.83 -3.56 -9.54
N ILE A 18 -3.04 -2.57 -9.10
CA ILE A 18 -3.22 -1.17 -9.51
C ILE A 18 -2.89 -0.99 -11.00
N ILE A 19 -1.79 -1.58 -11.49
CA ILE A 19 -1.40 -1.50 -12.91
C ILE A 19 -2.48 -2.15 -13.80
N ASP A 20 -2.99 -3.30 -13.40
CA ASP A 20 -4.00 -4.04 -14.15
C ASP A 20 -5.33 -3.29 -14.15
N ALA A 21 -5.75 -2.72 -13.02
CA ALA A 21 -6.94 -1.87 -12.91
C ALA A 21 -6.83 -0.61 -13.79
N LYS A 22 -5.63 0.01 -13.89
CA LYS A 22 -5.41 1.14 -14.82
C LYS A 22 -5.55 0.71 -16.26
N ARG A 23 -4.97 -0.42 -16.65
CA ARG A 23 -5.09 -0.98 -18.01
C ARG A 23 -6.52 -1.38 -18.37
N ALA A 24 -7.27 -1.86 -17.38
CA ALA A 24 -8.70 -2.20 -17.54
C ALA A 24 -9.63 -0.97 -17.58
N GLY A 25 -9.10 0.22 -17.30
CA GLY A 25 -9.90 1.46 -17.23
C GLY A 25 -10.75 1.58 -15.96
N GLU A 26 -10.44 0.80 -14.92
CA GLU A 26 -11.16 0.77 -13.66
C GLU A 26 -10.79 1.95 -12.73
N ILE A 27 -9.66 2.59 -12.98
CA ILE A 27 -9.19 3.77 -12.23
C ILE A 27 -8.93 4.96 -13.18
N PRO A 28 -9.97 5.49 -13.86
CA PRO A 28 -9.84 6.56 -14.85
C PRO A 28 -9.30 7.86 -14.26
N SER A 29 -9.62 8.18 -12.99
CA SER A 29 -9.21 9.42 -12.31
C SER A 29 -7.75 9.43 -11.87
N ALA A 30 -7.07 8.28 -11.88
CA ALA A 30 -5.67 8.15 -11.45
C ALA A 30 -4.72 7.94 -12.64
N GLU A 31 -3.57 8.62 -12.63
CA GLU A 31 -2.44 8.37 -13.52
C GLU A 31 -1.27 7.80 -12.70
N LEU A 32 -0.67 6.71 -13.19
CA LEU A 32 0.46 6.04 -12.51
C LEU A 32 1.76 6.70 -12.97
N ALA A 33 2.16 7.76 -12.28
CA ALA A 33 3.26 8.61 -12.71
C ALA A 33 4.63 8.07 -12.30
N LEU A 34 4.77 7.48 -11.10
CA LEU A 34 6.08 7.09 -10.56
C LEU A 34 5.99 5.88 -9.64
N VAL A 35 6.95 4.96 -9.76
CA VAL A 35 7.21 3.90 -8.78
C VAL A 35 8.52 4.19 -8.07
N VAL A 36 8.49 4.26 -6.74
CA VAL A 36 9.68 4.45 -5.90
C VAL A 36 9.94 3.16 -5.12
N ALA A 37 11.16 2.65 -5.21
CA ALA A 37 11.60 1.49 -4.43
C ALA A 37 12.70 1.88 -3.44
N SER A 38 12.75 1.20 -2.29
CA SER A 38 13.78 1.40 -1.27
C SER A 38 15.12 0.71 -1.60
N ASN A 39 15.13 -0.19 -2.58
CA ASN A 39 16.34 -0.88 -3.04
C ASN A 39 16.29 -1.18 -4.54
N ALA A 40 17.47 -1.35 -5.15
CA ALA A 40 17.59 -1.56 -6.58
C ALA A 40 17.20 -2.97 -7.06
N SER A 41 17.14 -3.94 -6.17
CA SER A 41 16.71 -5.33 -6.47
C SER A 41 15.19 -5.51 -6.35
N ALA A 42 14.44 -4.47 -6.00
CA ALA A 42 13.00 -4.57 -5.85
C ALA A 42 12.32 -4.91 -7.19
N TYR A 43 11.62 -6.03 -7.24
CA TYR A 43 10.89 -6.48 -8.45
C TYR A 43 9.82 -5.47 -8.91
N ALA A 44 9.46 -4.53 -8.05
CA ALA A 44 8.62 -3.38 -8.38
C ALA A 44 9.15 -2.54 -9.56
N LEU A 45 10.47 -2.38 -9.65
CA LEU A 45 11.12 -1.62 -10.71
C LEU A 45 10.94 -2.29 -12.08
N THR A 46 11.19 -3.60 -12.15
CA THR A 46 10.95 -4.40 -13.37
C THR A 46 9.50 -4.34 -13.83
N ARG A 47 8.54 -4.37 -12.89
CA ARG A 47 7.11 -4.24 -13.24
C ARG A 47 6.76 -2.87 -13.75
N ALA A 48 7.31 -1.81 -13.14
CA ALA A 48 7.12 -0.45 -13.60
C ALA A 48 7.69 -0.26 -15.01
N GLU A 49 8.90 -0.76 -15.27
CA GLU A 49 9.53 -0.77 -16.59
C GLU A 49 8.65 -1.47 -17.63
N ASN A 50 8.19 -2.69 -17.35
CA ASN A 50 7.30 -3.47 -18.23
C ASN A 50 5.94 -2.80 -18.47
N ALA A 51 5.52 -1.93 -17.56
CA ALA A 51 4.29 -1.16 -17.68
C ALA A 51 4.50 0.23 -18.32
N GLY A 52 5.74 0.62 -18.62
CA GLY A 52 6.07 1.94 -19.14
C GLY A 52 5.93 3.07 -18.11
N ILE A 53 5.99 2.74 -16.81
CA ILE A 53 5.87 3.70 -15.72
C ILE A 53 7.27 4.15 -15.30
N ALA A 54 7.46 5.46 -15.11
CA ALA A 54 8.71 6.00 -14.57
C ALA A 54 9.00 5.38 -13.19
N HIS A 55 10.24 5.04 -12.94
CA HIS A 55 10.64 4.39 -11.69
C HIS A 55 12.01 4.82 -11.23
N THR A 56 12.23 4.78 -9.92
CA THR A 56 13.51 5.15 -9.31
C THR A 56 13.72 4.45 -7.98
N VAL A 57 14.96 4.50 -7.51
CA VAL A 57 15.35 4.01 -6.19
C VAL A 57 15.65 5.19 -5.28
N LEU A 58 14.96 5.26 -4.15
CA LEU A 58 15.27 6.21 -3.09
C LEU A 58 15.53 5.43 -1.78
N ARG A 59 16.79 5.23 -1.49
CA ARG A 59 17.23 4.54 -0.27
C ARG A 59 17.43 5.54 0.86
N LYS A 60 16.97 5.18 2.06
CA LYS A 60 17.39 5.86 3.29
C LYS A 60 18.85 5.49 3.57
N GLU A 61 19.71 6.47 3.75
CA GLU A 61 21.13 6.26 4.01
C GLU A 61 21.37 5.84 5.46
N LYS A 62 22.48 5.13 5.68
CA LYS A 62 22.82 4.69 7.03
C LYS A 62 23.14 5.91 7.92
N GLY A 63 22.36 6.07 9.01
CA GLY A 63 22.52 7.22 9.92
C GLY A 63 21.83 8.50 9.43
N GLU A 64 21.14 8.47 8.31
CA GLU A 64 20.35 9.60 7.84
C GLU A 64 19.16 9.88 8.78
N ALA A 65 19.00 11.13 9.18
CA ALA A 65 17.84 11.55 9.95
C ALA A 65 16.54 11.31 9.15
N PRO A 66 15.45 10.89 9.81
CA PRO A 66 14.18 10.65 9.12
C PRO A 66 13.73 11.87 8.30
N GLU A 67 13.88 13.07 8.83
CA GLU A 67 13.47 14.31 8.19
C GLU A 67 14.22 14.57 6.89
N ASN A 68 15.54 14.29 6.84
CA ASN A 68 16.36 14.47 5.65
C ASN A 68 15.94 13.50 4.53
N TYR A 69 15.68 12.23 4.89
CA TYR A 69 15.09 11.28 3.95
C TYR A 69 13.72 11.76 3.45
N GLY A 70 12.90 12.29 4.36
CA GLY A 70 11.60 12.86 4.05
C GLY A 70 11.70 14.02 3.06
N GLU A 71 12.64 14.94 3.23
CA GLU A 71 12.85 16.05 2.29
C GLU A 71 13.24 15.55 0.89
N ARG A 72 14.12 14.55 0.79
CA ARG A 72 14.48 13.94 -0.50
C ARG A 72 13.27 13.27 -1.17
N LEU A 73 12.45 12.58 -0.38
CA LEU A 73 11.22 11.97 -0.89
C LEU A 73 10.22 13.04 -1.34
N LEU A 74 10.01 14.08 -0.56
CA LEU A 74 9.13 15.21 -0.91
C LEU A 74 9.58 15.93 -2.18
N ALA A 75 10.89 16.17 -2.34
CA ALA A 75 11.44 16.75 -3.56
C ALA A 75 11.09 15.88 -4.77
N LEU A 76 11.34 14.57 -4.69
CA LEU A 76 11.03 13.62 -5.75
C LEU A 76 9.53 13.59 -6.09
N LEU A 77 8.65 13.59 -5.09
CA LEU A 77 7.21 13.59 -5.30
C LEU A 77 6.72 14.89 -5.96
N ARG A 78 7.27 16.04 -5.57
CA ARG A 78 6.94 17.36 -6.15
C ARG A 78 7.42 17.48 -7.59
N GLU A 79 8.66 17.07 -7.88
CA GLU A 79 9.24 17.06 -9.23
C GLU A 79 8.41 16.23 -10.22
N ASN A 80 7.76 15.17 -9.74
CA ASN A 80 6.90 14.32 -10.55
C ASN A 80 5.41 14.67 -10.43
N ALA A 81 5.06 15.81 -9.83
CA ALA A 81 3.69 16.28 -9.64
C ALA A 81 2.74 15.24 -9.01
N ILE A 82 3.23 14.48 -8.02
CA ILE A 82 2.46 13.42 -7.38
C ILE A 82 1.41 14.01 -6.44
N ASP A 83 0.17 13.60 -6.60
CA ASP A 83 -0.96 14.00 -5.76
C ASP A 83 -1.29 13.02 -4.65
N VAL A 84 -1.16 11.72 -4.96
CA VAL A 84 -1.50 10.61 -4.08
C VAL A 84 -0.34 9.62 -4.03
N VAL A 85 -0.04 9.15 -2.84
CA VAL A 85 0.97 8.11 -2.60
C VAL A 85 0.25 6.83 -2.17
N VAL A 86 0.61 5.69 -2.76
CA VAL A 86 0.10 4.38 -2.35
C VAL A 86 1.24 3.55 -1.81
N LEU A 87 1.13 3.12 -0.55
CA LEU A 87 2.07 2.20 0.06
C LEU A 87 1.67 0.76 -0.30
N ALA A 88 2.54 0.09 -1.03
CA ALA A 88 2.37 -1.30 -1.40
C ALA A 88 3.61 -2.10 -0.98
N GLY A 89 3.58 -2.62 0.25
CA GLY A 89 4.72 -3.32 0.85
C GLY A 89 5.90 -2.42 1.18
N PHE A 90 5.63 -1.19 1.48
CA PHE A 90 6.65 -0.26 1.93
C PHE A 90 6.81 -0.39 3.45
N LEU A 91 7.87 -1.09 3.88
CA LEU A 91 8.13 -1.41 5.29
C LEU A 91 8.87 -0.30 6.03
N THR A 92 9.30 0.74 5.34
CA THR A 92 9.96 1.90 5.97
C THR A 92 8.88 2.82 6.54
N ILE A 93 8.99 3.16 7.81
CA ILE A 93 8.12 4.16 8.42
C ILE A 93 8.36 5.49 7.71
N LEU A 94 7.29 6.07 7.16
CA LEU A 94 7.37 7.38 6.52
C LEU A 94 7.68 8.46 7.54
N PRO A 95 8.60 9.39 7.22
CA PRO A 95 8.88 10.53 8.08
C PRO A 95 7.66 11.45 8.25
N GLU A 96 7.55 12.06 9.41
CA GLU A 96 6.42 12.91 9.79
C GLU A 96 6.21 14.10 8.82
N ASN A 97 7.29 14.69 8.32
CA ASN A 97 7.22 15.76 7.33
C ASN A 97 6.56 15.31 6.01
N VAL A 98 6.73 14.04 5.59
CA VAL A 98 6.05 13.48 4.42
C VAL A 98 4.57 13.26 4.72
N ILE A 99 4.25 12.68 5.88
CA ILE A 99 2.85 12.43 6.30
C ILE A 99 2.08 13.74 6.34
N ARG A 100 2.63 14.79 6.97
CA ARG A 100 1.99 16.11 7.03
C ARG A 100 1.82 16.79 5.68
N ALA A 101 2.82 16.67 4.79
CA ALA A 101 2.75 17.26 3.46
C ALA A 101 1.72 16.58 2.55
N TYR A 102 1.44 15.31 2.80
CA TYR A 102 0.48 14.49 2.06
C TYR A 102 -0.68 14.02 2.94
N ASP A 103 -1.10 14.86 3.87
CA ASP A 103 -2.25 14.59 4.74
C ASP A 103 -3.47 14.19 3.91
N HIS A 104 -4.14 13.07 4.28
CA HIS A 104 -5.24 12.43 3.54
C HIS A 104 -4.94 12.17 2.05
N ARG A 105 -3.67 11.93 1.71
CA ARG A 105 -3.21 11.61 0.35
C ARG A 105 -2.19 10.46 0.30
N ILE A 106 -1.97 9.77 1.42
CA ILE A 106 -1.17 8.56 1.48
C ILE A 106 -2.08 7.41 1.87
N LEU A 107 -2.21 6.42 1.00
CA LEU A 107 -3.01 5.24 1.20
C LEU A 107 -2.12 4.06 1.58
N ASN A 108 -2.56 3.27 2.56
CA ASN A 108 -1.98 1.98 2.88
C ASN A 108 -3.07 0.91 2.88
N ILE A 109 -2.70 -0.33 2.58
CA ILE A 109 -3.57 -1.48 2.72
C ILE A 109 -2.99 -2.45 3.74
N HIS A 110 -3.80 -2.78 4.74
CA HIS A 110 -3.47 -3.71 5.80
C HIS A 110 -4.32 -4.99 5.71
N PRO A 111 -3.73 -6.21 5.82
CA PRO A 111 -4.43 -7.47 5.58
C PRO A 111 -5.26 -7.95 6.77
N SER A 112 -5.97 -7.06 7.43
CA SER A 112 -6.97 -7.36 8.45
C SER A 112 -8.13 -6.35 8.43
N LEU A 113 -9.16 -6.63 9.21
CA LEU A 113 -10.23 -5.67 9.51
C LEU A 113 -9.80 -4.82 10.72
N ILE A 114 -9.16 -3.68 10.49
CA ILE A 114 -8.78 -2.73 11.55
C ILE A 114 -10.03 -2.39 12.39
N PRO A 115 -9.93 -2.38 13.72
CA PRO A 115 -8.74 -2.35 14.58
C PRO A 115 -8.17 -3.72 15.00
N SER A 116 -8.62 -4.83 14.42
CA SER A 116 -8.13 -6.17 14.77
C SER A 116 -6.81 -6.47 14.05
N PHE A 117 -5.85 -7.09 14.76
CA PHE A 117 -4.58 -7.59 14.20
C PHE A 117 -3.82 -6.54 13.37
N CYS A 118 -3.69 -5.32 13.90
CA CYS A 118 -3.00 -4.20 13.28
C CYS A 118 -2.04 -3.51 14.26
N GLY A 119 -1.25 -2.57 13.77
CA GLY A 119 -0.23 -1.87 14.55
C GLY A 119 1.11 -2.61 14.58
N ASP A 120 1.98 -2.22 15.51
CA ASP A 120 3.35 -2.70 15.59
C ASP A 120 3.43 -4.23 15.72
N GLY A 121 4.25 -4.86 14.86
CA GLY A 121 4.43 -6.30 14.82
C GLY A 121 3.44 -7.07 13.94
N PHE A 122 2.36 -6.45 13.48
CA PHE A 122 1.38 -7.06 12.58
C PHE A 122 1.69 -6.74 11.12
N TYR A 123 2.44 -7.60 10.44
CA TYR A 123 2.77 -7.51 9.02
C TYR A 123 2.94 -8.88 8.38
N GLY A 124 2.74 -8.96 7.08
CA GLY A 124 2.93 -10.20 6.31
C GLY A 124 2.12 -11.37 6.87
N LEU A 125 2.76 -12.53 7.06
CA LEU A 125 2.10 -13.73 7.58
C LEU A 125 1.69 -13.62 9.05
N HIS A 126 2.35 -12.79 9.86
CA HIS A 126 2.04 -12.64 11.29
C HIS A 126 0.60 -12.21 11.55
N VAL A 127 0.00 -11.44 10.66
CA VAL A 127 -1.41 -11.05 10.74
C VAL A 127 -2.32 -12.28 10.64
N HIS A 128 -2.07 -13.14 9.68
CA HIS A 128 -2.86 -14.34 9.43
C HIS A 128 -2.63 -15.43 10.49
N GLU A 129 -1.39 -15.58 10.95
CA GLU A 129 -1.06 -16.43 12.12
C GLU A 129 -1.85 -16.02 13.37
N ALA A 130 -1.88 -14.72 13.66
CA ALA A 130 -2.60 -14.18 14.81
C ALA A 130 -4.11 -14.39 14.67
N ALA A 131 -4.68 -14.15 13.49
CA ALA A 131 -6.10 -14.37 13.20
C ALA A 131 -6.49 -15.85 13.39
N LEU A 132 -5.71 -16.79 12.85
CA LEU A 132 -5.92 -18.23 13.01
C LEU A 132 -5.76 -18.65 14.47
N LYS A 133 -4.70 -18.20 15.14
CA LYS A 133 -4.46 -18.48 16.58
C LYS A 133 -5.59 -17.98 17.45
N ARG A 134 -6.17 -16.83 17.15
CA ARG A 134 -7.32 -16.27 17.87
C ARG A 134 -8.61 -17.02 17.57
N GLY A 135 -8.67 -17.74 16.45
CA GLY A 135 -9.84 -18.54 16.04
C GLY A 135 -10.99 -17.69 15.48
N VAL A 136 -10.69 -16.51 14.91
CA VAL A 136 -11.72 -15.69 14.26
C VAL A 136 -12.31 -16.42 13.06
N LYS A 137 -13.57 -16.15 12.75
CA LYS A 137 -14.27 -16.75 11.60
C LYS A 137 -14.27 -15.85 10.38
N VAL A 138 -13.96 -14.58 10.59
CA VAL A 138 -13.88 -13.55 9.54
C VAL A 138 -12.64 -12.70 9.77
N THR A 139 -11.91 -12.45 8.73
CA THR A 139 -10.82 -11.49 8.61
C THR A 139 -11.06 -10.62 7.38
N GLY A 140 -10.04 -10.02 6.78
CA GLY A 140 -10.21 -9.23 5.56
C GLY A 140 -9.05 -8.31 5.30
N ALA A 141 -9.35 -7.20 4.62
CA ALA A 141 -8.39 -6.13 4.39
C ALA A 141 -9.01 -4.76 4.65
N THR A 142 -8.17 -3.81 4.99
CA THR A 142 -8.53 -2.40 5.23
C THR A 142 -7.62 -1.51 4.41
N VAL A 143 -8.19 -0.60 3.61
CA VAL A 143 -7.47 0.55 3.06
C VAL A 143 -7.76 1.75 3.95
N HIS A 144 -6.70 2.44 4.37
CA HIS A 144 -6.79 3.60 5.25
C HIS A 144 -5.80 4.68 4.83
N PHE A 145 -6.03 5.91 5.26
CA PHE A 145 -5.05 6.96 5.17
C PHE A 145 -3.92 6.72 6.18
N VAL A 146 -2.72 7.14 5.83
CA VAL A 146 -1.55 7.03 6.72
C VAL A 146 -1.44 8.29 7.56
N ASN A 147 -1.28 8.10 8.87
CA ASN A 147 -0.93 9.13 9.84
C ASN A 147 0.28 8.69 10.67
N GLU A 148 0.59 9.40 11.77
CA GLU A 148 1.75 9.11 12.63
C GLU A 148 1.59 7.82 13.46
N ILE A 149 0.38 7.26 13.53
CA ILE A 149 0.09 6.02 14.26
C ILE A 149 0.05 4.86 13.26
N THR A 150 0.85 3.82 13.48
CA THR A 150 0.86 2.62 12.64
C THR A 150 -0.56 2.06 12.50
N ASP A 151 -1.05 1.94 11.28
CA ASP A 151 -2.40 1.49 10.93
C ASP A 151 -3.55 2.27 11.62
N GLY A 152 -3.29 3.50 12.09
CA GLY A 152 -4.20 4.29 12.91
C GLY A 152 -4.95 5.40 12.18
N GLY A 153 -4.74 5.58 10.87
CA GLY A 153 -5.40 6.63 10.10
C GLY A 153 -6.84 6.26 9.70
N ASP A 154 -7.56 7.25 9.19
CA ASP A 154 -8.97 7.11 8.81
C ASP A 154 -9.17 6.01 7.78
N ILE A 155 -10.14 5.14 8.02
CA ILE A 155 -10.48 4.03 7.14
C ILE A 155 -11.20 4.55 5.90
N ILE A 156 -10.71 4.17 4.72
CA ILE A 156 -11.34 4.48 3.43
C ILE A 156 -12.32 3.37 3.05
N ALA A 157 -11.87 2.11 3.13
CA ALA A 157 -12.68 0.95 2.75
C ALA A 157 -12.21 -0.32 3.47
N GLN A 158 -13.14 -1.24 3.66
CA GLN A 158 -12.87 -2.57 4.24
C GLN A 158 -13.61 -3.65 3.46
N LYS A 159 -13.00 -4.83 3.38
CA LYS A 159 -13.65 -6.01 2.79
C LYS A 159 -13.38 -7.24 3.64
N ALA A 160 -14.46 -7.88 4.07
CA ALA A 160 -14.42 -9.10 4.85
C ALA A 160 -14.10 -10.33 4.00
N VAL A 161 -13.36 -11.27 4.60
CA VAL A 161 -12.99 -12.57 4.03
C VAL A 161 -13.19 -13.65 5.07
N GLU A 162 -13.79 -14.75 4.69
CA GLU A 162 -14.07 -15.88 5.58
C GLU A 162 -12.80 -16.69 5.89
N VAL A 163 -12.65 -17.10 7.14
CA VAL A 163 -11.63 -18.06 7.59
C VAL A 163 -12.22 -19.46 7.53
N LEU A 164 -11.65 -20.32 6.69
CA LEU A 164 -12.16 -21.66 6.45
C LEU A 164 -11.51 -22.69 7.38
N PRO A 165 -12.22 -23.78 7.72
CA PRO A 165 -11.62 -24.90 8.42
C PRO A 165 -10.39 -25.44 7.68
N GLY A 166 -9.28 -25.63 8.39
CA GLY A 166 -8.03 -26.13 7.81
C GLY A 166 -7.16 -25.09 7.15
N ASP A 167 -7.50 -23.81 7.22
CA ASP A 167 -6.61 -22.75 6.73
C ASP A 167 -5.25 -22.77 7.42
N THR A 168 -4.21 -22.60 6.62
CA THR A 168 -2.88 -22.21 7.08
C THR A 168 -2.71 -20.69 6.92
N PRO A 169 -1.70 -20.07 7.57
CA PRO A 169 -1.40 -18.65 7.36
C PRO A 169 -1.27 -18.28 5.87
N GLU A 170 -0.62 -19.14 5.08
CA GLU A 170 -0.38 -18.94 3.65
C GLU A 170 -1.67 -19.03 2.82
N THR A 171 -2.55 -20.01 3.12
CA THR A 171 -3.82 -20.16 2.40
C THR A 171 -4.75 -19.00 2.71
N LEU A 172 -4.79 -18.57 3.97
CA LEU A 172 -5.57 -17.42 4.38
C LEU A 172 -5.02 -16.13 3.79
N GLN A 173 -3.70 -15.91 3.80
CA GLN A 173 -3.06 -14.76 3.16
C GLN A 173 -3.43 -14.67 1.69
N ARG A 174 -3.30 -15.76 0.93
CA ARG A 174 -3.65 -15.80 -0.49
C ARG A 174 -5.11 -15.41 -0.71
N ARG A 175 -6.03 -15.98 0.09
CA ARG A 175 -7.45 -15.66 -0.01
C ARG A 175 -7.74 -14.19 0.28
N VAL A 176 -7.12 -13.61 1.32
CA VAL A 176 -7.25 -12.18 1.63
C VAL A 176 -6.71 -11.32 0.50
N MET A 177 -5.57 -11.68 -0.08
CA MET A 177 -5.03 -10.95 -1.25
C MET A 177 -6.00 -10.98 -2.43
N GLU A 178 -6.45 -12.17 -2.83
CA GLU A 178 -7.29 -12.36 -4.03
C GLU A 178 -8.70 -11.80 -3.86
N GLN A 179 -9.32 -12.00 -2.70
CA GLN A 179 -10.70 -11.62 -2.47
C GLN A 179 -10.91 -10.22 -1.89
N ALA A 180 -9.85 -9.62 -1.31
CA ALA A 180 -9.96 -8.30 -0.71
C ALA A 180 -8.90 -7.31 -1.19
N GLU A 181 -7.60 -7.57 -0.99
CA GLU A 181 -6.58 -6.54 -1.20
C GLU A 181 -6.48 -6.06 -2.65
N TRP A 182 -6.46 -6.98 -3.62
CA TRP A 182 -6.31 -6.64 -5.04
C TRP A 182 -7.52 -5.93 -5.63
N ILE A 183 -8.67 -6.04 -4.98
CA ILE A 183 -9.90 -5.37 -5.38
C ILE A 183 -10.00 -4.02 -4.69
N LEU A 184 -9.78 -4.02 -3.38
CA LEU A 184 -10.05 -2.87 -2.53
C LEU A 184 -9.08 -1.71 -2.78
N LEU A 185 -7.78 -2.02 -3.00
CA LEU A 185 -6.76 -1.00 -3.16
C LEU A 185 -6.95 -0.13 -4.41
N PRO A 186 -7.19 -0.69 -5.62
CA PRO A 186 -7.53 0.11 -6.78
C PRO A 186 -8.81 0.93 -6.60
N GLN A 187 -9.85 0.36 -6.01
CA GLN A 187 -11.12 1.06 -5.76
C GLN A 187 -10.95 2.26 -4.82
N ALA A 188 -10.19 2.09 -3.74
CA ALA A 188 -9.89 3.19 -2.81
C ALA A 188 -9.02 4.28 -3.48
N LEU A 189 -8.07 3.88 -4.34
CA LEU A 189 -7.27 4.83 -5.12
C LEU A 189 -8.15 5.65 -6.06
N GLU A 190 -9.07 5.02 -6.79
CA GLU A 190 -10.00 5.71 -7.69
C GLU A 190 -10.89 6.69 -6.92
N GLN A 191 -11.43 6.28 -5.77
CA GLN A 191 -12.24 7.16 -4.94
C GLN A 191 -11.46 8.43 -4.54
N VAL A 192 -10.26 8.27 -3.99
CA VAL A 192 -9.44 9.40 -3.51
C VAL A 192 -8.97 10.27 -4.68
N ALA A 193 -8.54 9.69 -5.79
CA ALA A 193 -8.13 10.43 -6.98
C ALA A 193 -9.30 11.24 -7.57
N GLY A 194 -10.49 10.64 -7.64
CA GLY A 194 -11.71 11.32 -8.11
C GLY A 194 -12.13 12.48 -7.22
N GLU A 195 -12.01 12.33 -5.90
CA GLU A 195 -12.29 13.43 -4.95
C GLU A 195 -11.30 14.61 -5.12
N ILE A 196 -10.02 14.30 -5.35
CA ILE A 196 -9.00 15.33 -5.60
C ILE A 196 -9.27 16.04 -6.93
N ALA A 197 -9.61 15.31 -7.99
CA ALA A 197 -9.94 15.89 -9.29
C ALA A 197 -11.12 16.86 -9.19
N LYS A 198 -12.22 16.45 -8.56
CA LYS A 198 -13.41 17.31 -8.33
C LYS A 198 -13.08 18.59 -7.57
N LYS A 199 -12.29 18.47 -6.48
CA LYS A 199 -11.88 19.66 -5.70
C LYS A 199 -11.01 20.64 -6.49
N ARG A 200 -10.32 20.19 -7.54
CA ARG A 200 -9.55 21.06 -8.45
C ARG A 200 -10.46 21.80 -9.44
N GLU A 201 -11.44 21.10 -10.00
CA GLU A 201 -12.43 21.69 -10.91
C GLU A 201 -13.26 22.78 -10.22
N GLU A 202 -13.65 22.57 -8.96
CA GLU A 202 -14.42 23.54 -8.16
C GLU A 202 -13.64 24.83 -7.80
N LYS A 203 -12.31 24.81 -7.92
CA LYS A 203 -11.43 25.97 -7.60
C LYS A 203 -10.99 26.77 -8.83
N GLN A 204 -11.34 26.32 -10.03
CA GLN A 204 -11.09 27.03 -11.30
C GLN A 204 -12.30 27.82 -11.73
#